data_121d832de816c740575919d4bf1cd216
#
_entry.id   121d832de816c740575919d4bf1cd216
#
_cell.length_a   1.000
_cell.length_b   1.000
_cell.length_c   1.000
_cell.angle_alpha   90.00
_cell.angle_beta   90.00
_cell.angle_gamma   90.00
#
_symmetry.space_group_name_H-M   'P 1'
#
loop_
_entity.id
_entity.type
_entity.pdbx_description
1 polymer ?
#
loop_
_entity_poly.entity_id
_entity_poly.type
_entity_poly.pdbx_seq_one_letter_code
_entity_poly.pdbx_strand_id
1 'polypeptide(L)'
;MPIAKIRGIHLNYEVLGNEGPWIAVSPGGRRGVEGIKSIAQNLSAKGYRILIFDRRNCGASDIGITGGSSETEEWADDLYQLTSQLGIQPCIVGGGSSGCRTAVVYAIRHAKAVSGLLIWRITGGAYAALSLGVEYYSEYIKEAGLGGMAAICETEFFSERIRENPRNLEILMQMDPAFFVEIMVRWMCAFVSDANEPMIGASADQLGNIKVPVLMFCGNDRHHAPEACIGMSKILADSELVDLGMPLFDADAAPPELWEEQVPFMVDKCHEFIQRRIIV
;
A
#
# COMPACT_ATOMS: atom_id res chain seq x y z
N MET A 1 -1.42 -18.85 -7.92
CA MET A 1 -1.77 -18.22 -6.64
C MET A 1 -3.26 -18.33 -6.43
N PRO A 2 -3.75 -18.50 -5.20
CA PRO A 2 -5.19 -18.51 -4.92
C PRO A 2 -5.82 -17.14 -5.22
N ILE A 3 -7.14 -17.16 -5.46
CA ILE A 3 -7.95 -15.99 -5.80
C ILE A 3 -9.09 -15.89 -4.78
N ALA A 4 -9.31 -14.69 -4.23
CA ALA A 4 -10.47 -14.39 -3.39
C ALA A 4 -11.41 -13.42 -4.11
N LYS A 5 -12.72 -13.64 -4.01
CA LYS A 5 -13.70 -12.67 -4.50
C LYS A 5 -14.00 -11.68 -3.37
N ILE A 6 -13.57 -10.43 -3.55
CA ILE A 6 -13.63 -9.36 -2.54
C ILE A 6 -14.32 -8.14 -3.14
N ARG A 7 -15.41 -7.69 -2.55
CA ARG A 7 -16.12 -6.46 -2.96
C ARG A 7 -16.35 -6.37 -4.49
N GLY A 8 -16.72 -7.51 -5.09
CA GLY A 8 -17.07 -7.59 -6.51
C GLY A 8 -15.93 -7.87 -7.48
N ILE A 9 -14.68 -7.87 -7.03
CA ILE A 9 -13.48 -8.14 -7.84
C ILE A 9 -12.76 -9.42 -7.37
N HIS A 10 -11.87 -9.95 -8.19
CA HIS A 10 -10.99 -11.06 -7.83
C HIS A 10 -9.63 -10.51 -7.44
N LEU A 11 -9.23 -10.78 -6.20
CA LEU A 11 -7.89 -10.47 -5.69
C LEU A 11 -7.02 -11.72 -5.69
N ASN A 12 -5.84 -11.58 -6.26
CA ASN A 12 -4.79 -12.57 -6.22
C ASN A 12 -4.02 -12.46 -4.90
N TYR A 13 -3.76 -13.57 -4.20
CA TYR A 13 -3.04 -13.55 -2.93
C TYR A 13 -2.17 -14.78 -2.75
N GLU A 14 -1.24 -14.71 -1.80
CA GLU A 14 -0.39 -15.83 -1.39
C GLU A 14 -0.26 -15.83 0.15
N VAL A 15 -0.14 -17.03 0.71
CA VAL A 15 0.15 -17.22 2.13
C VAL A 15 1.47 -17.96 2.25
N LEU A 16 2.40 -17.40 3.03
CA LEU A 16 3.68 -18.02 3.36
C LEU A 16 3.71 -18.34 4.86
N GLY A 17 4.32 -19.46 5.22
CA GLY A 17 4.37 -19.93 6.61
C GLY A 17 3.11 -20.68 7.05
N ASN A 18 3.27 -21.58 8.04
CA ASN A 18 2.22 -22.49 8.46
C ASN A 18 1.77 -22.24 9.91
N GLU A 19 2.53 -21.48 10.68
CA GLU A 19 2.32 -21.27 12.11
C GLU A 19 2.66 -19.85 12.55
N GLY A 20 2.33 -19.49 13.78
CA GLY A 20 2.61 -18.18 14.36
C GLY A 20 1.56 -17.10 14.02
N PRO A 21 1.81 -15.88 14.49
CA PRO A 21 0.94 -14.73 14.25
C PRO A 21 0.83 -14.37 12.78
N TRP A 22 -0.30 -13.77 12.42
CA TRP A 22 -0.53 -13.30 11.05
C TRP A 22 0.02 -11.89 10.82
N ILE A 23 0.70 -11.71 9.69
CA ILE A 23 1.13 -10.42 9.17
C ILE A 23 0.59 -10.28 7.74
N ALA A 24 -0.22 -9.28 7.48
CA ALA A 24 -0.67 -8.94 6.13
C ALA A 24 0.20 -7.80 5.58
N VAL A 25 0.88 -8.04 4.45
CA VAL A 25 1.84 -7.08 3.87
C VAL A 25 1.38 -6.64 2.49
N SER A 26 1.30 -5.32 2.30
CA SER A 26 0.92 -4.70 1.03
C SER A 26 2.14 -4.19 0.25
N PRO A 27 2.21 -4.42 -1.08
CA PRO A 27 3.27 -3.89 -1.93
C PRO A 27 3.30 -2.36 -1.98
N GLY A 28 4.44 -1.78 -2.38
CA GLY A 28 4.56 -0.36 -2.74
C GLY A 28 4.09 -0.06 -4.17
N GLY A 29 4.01 1.21 -4.52
CA GLY A 29 3.57 1.67 -5.84
C GLY A 29 2.23 1.06 -6.25
N ARG A 30 2.03 0.86 -7.53
CA ARG A 30 0.94 0.05 -8.11
C ARG A 30 1.48 -1.32 -8.57
N ARG A 31 2.36 -1.92 -7.76
CA ARG A 31 3.04 -3.20 -8.04
C ARG A 31 2.28 -4.38 -7.44
N GLY A 32 2.53 -5.57 -8.01
CA GLY A 32 2.09 -6.84 -7.47
C GLY A 32 2.97 -7.36 -6.33
N VAL A 33 2.62 -8.54 -5.82
CA VAL A 33 3.28 -9.21 -4.67
C VAL A 33 4.77 -9.47 -4.85
N GLU A 34 5.26 -9.56 -6.07
CA GLU A 34 6.70 -9.81 -6.33
C GLU A 34 7.59 -8.73 -5.69
N GLY A 35 7.10 -7.48 -5.59
CA GLY A 35 7.83 -6.37 -4.96
C GLY A 35 8.00 -6.46 -3.45
N ILE A 36 7.37 -7.43 -2.77
CA ILE A 36 7.48 -7.65 -1.32
C ILE A 36 7.77 -9.11 -0.94
N LYS A 37 8.05 -9.95 -1.93
CA LYS A 37 8.21 -11.39 -1.71
C LYS A 37 9.40 -11.71 -0.82
N SER A 38 10.50 -10.98 -0.97
CA SER A 38 11.70 -11.16 -0.15
C SER A 38 11.41 -10.88 1.33
N ILE A 39 10.84 -9.73 1.68
CA ILE A 39 10.52 -9.43 3.08
C ILE A 39 9.49 -10.42 3.65
N ALA A 40 8.51 -10.85 2.84
CA ALA A 40 7.52 -11.84 3.23
C ALA A 40 8.14 -13.21 3.53
N GLN A 41 9.07 -13.68 2.70
CA GLN A 41 9.80 -14.93 2.91
C GLN A 41 10.67 -14.88 4.17
N ASN A 42 11.39 -13.78 4.37
CA ASN A 42 12.24 -13.59 5.54
C ASN A 42 11.42 -13.52 6.84
N LEU A 43 10.27 -12.83 6.84
CA LEU A 43 9.34 -12.84 7.99
C LEU A 43 8.76 -14.23 8.23
N SER A 44 8.38 -14.95 7.18
CA SER A 44 7.91 -16.33 7.31
C SER A 44 8.97 -17.26 7.92
N ALA A 45 10.24 -17.09 7.56
CA ALA A 45 11.35 -17.83 8.15
C ALA A 45 11.58 -17.53 9.64
N LYS A 46 11.05 -16.40 10.16
CA LYS A 46 11.02 -16.07 11.60
C LYS A 46 9.83 -16.69 12.36
N GLY A 47 9.00 -17.51 11.70
CA GLY A 47 7.87 -18.18 12.34
C GLY A 47 6.56 -17.38 12.31
N TYR A 48 6.33 -16.58 11.26
CA TYR A 48 5.09 -15.87 11.05
C TYR A 48 4.33 -16.41 9.84
N ARG A 49 2.99 -16.31 9.88
CA ARG A 49 2.14 -16.52 8.70
C ARG A 49 1.98 -15.19 7.98
N ILE A 50 2.38 -15.15 6.72
CA ILE A 50 2.38 -13.92 5.95
C ILE A 50 1.34 -14.00 4.85
N LEU A 51 0.40 -13.06 4.85
CA LEU A 51 -0.50 -12.80 3.74
C LEU A 51 0.09 -11.67 2.88
N ILE A 52 0.36 -11.97 1.61
CA ILE A 52 0.65 -10.97 0.58
C ILE A 52 -0.42 -11.04 -0.49
N PHE A 53 -0.75 -9.92 -1.12
CA PHE A 53 -1.83 -9.87 -2.12
C PHE A 53 -1.61 -8.75 -3.12
N ASP A 54 -2.09 -8.97 -4.33
CA ASP A 54 -2.20 -7.89 -5.32
C ASP A 54 -3.45 -7.07 -4.99
N ARG A 55 -3.27 -5.79 -4.69
CA ARG A 55 -4.40 -4.88 -4.48
C ARG A 55 -5.22 -4.74 -5.76
N ARG A 56 -6.48 -4.30 -5.66
CA ARG A 56 -7.23 -3.91 -6.87
C ARG A 56 -6.39 -3.00 -7.75
N ASN A 57 -6.52 -3.10 -9.04
CA ASN A 57 -5.75 -2.34 -10.03
C ASN A 57 -4.25 -2.68 -10.06
N CYS A 58 -3.77 -3.70 -9.37
CA CYS A 58 -2.35 -4.04 -9.26
C CYS A 58 -2.13 -5.53 -9.52
N GLY A 59 -0.95 -5.87 -10.07
CA GLY A 59 -0.56 -7.26 -10.30
C GLY A 59 -1.61 -8.02 -11.14
N ALA A 60 -1.85 -9.27 -10.77
CA ALA A 60 -2.82 -10.14 -11.43
C ALA A 60 -4.26 -10.02 -10.88
N SER A 61 -4.53 -9.09 -9.98
CA SER A 61 -5.89 -8.80 -9.51
C SER A 61 -6.75 -8.11 -10.58
N ASP A 62 -8.07 -8.18 -10.41
CA ASP A 62 -8.99 -7.47 -11.30
C ASP A 62 -8.83 -5.95 -11.14
N ILE A 63 -9.04 -5.23 -12.23
CA ILE A 63 -9.25 -3.78 -12.20
C ILE A 63 -10.65 -3.51 -11.65
N GLY A 64 -10.71 -2.59 -10.68
CA GLY A 64 -11.96 -2.18 -10.05
C GLY A 64 -11.95 -0.68 -9.78
N ILE A 65 -12.34 0.11 -10.78
CA ILE A 65 -12.52 1.55 -10.63
C ILE A 65 -13.92 1.78 -10.09
N THR A 66 -13.99 2.12 -8.81
CA THR A 66 -15.25 2.29 -8.08
C THR A 66 -15.43 3.74 -7.64
N GLY A 67 -16.63 4.10 -7.20
CA GLY A 67 -16.93 5.46 -6.75
C GLY A 67 -16.39 5.84 -5.38
N GLY A 68 -15.42 5.12 -4.81
CA GLY A 68 -14.82 5.42 -3.50
C GLY A 68 -14.13 6.77 -3.43
N SER A 69 -13.92 7.28 -2.21
CA SER A 69 -13.32 8.60 -1.96
C SER A 69 -11.87 8.69 -2.43
N SER A 70 -11.11 7.62 -2.21
CA SER A 70 -9.73 7.48 -2.67
C SER A 70 -9.38 6.03 -2.98
N GLU A 71 -8.39 5.81 -3.84
CA GLU A 71 -7.89 4.47 -4.15
C GLU A 71 -7.31 3.78 -2.92
N THR A 72 -6.69 4.54 -2.00
CA THR A 72 -6.11 3.99 -0.76
C THR A 72 -7.18 3.46 0.19
N GLU A 73 -8.34 4.14 0.30
CA GLU A 73 -9.47 3.62 1.07
C GLU A 73 -10.04 2.34 0.48
N GLU A 74 -10.15 2.27 -0.85
CA GLU A 74 -10.57 1.04 -1.54
C GLU A 74 -9.63 -0.13 -1.23
N TRP A 75 -8.30 0.10 -1.23
CA TRP A 75 -7.31 -0.92 -0.88
C TRP A 75 -7.41 -1.37 0.59
N ALA A 76 -7.64 -0.44 1.50
CA ALA A 76 -7.80 -0.74 2.92
C ALA A 76 -9.06 -1.57 3.18
N ASP A 77 -10.18 -1.21 2.56
CA ASP A 77 -11.45 -1.94 2.69
C ASP A 77 -11.39 -3.33 2.03
N ASP A 78 -10.66 -3.47 0.92
CA ASP A 78 -10.41 -4.78 0.31
C ASP A 78 -9.57 -5.68 1.21
N LEU A 79 -8.52 -5.14 1.80
CA LEU A 79 -7.69 -5.88 2.75
C LEU A 79 -8.50 -6.31 3.97
N TYR A 80 -9.38 -5.43 4.48
CA TYR A 80 -10.28 -5.79 5.58
C TYR A 80 -11.17 -6.98 5.24
N GLN A 81 -11.80 -6.96 4.06
CA GLN A 81 -12.64 -8.06 3.63
C GLN A 81 -11.85 -9.35 3.39
N LEU A 82 -10.64 -9.24 2.80
CA LEU A 82 -9.77 -10.39 2.57
C LEU A 82 -9.34 -11.03 3.90
N THR A 83 -8.84 -10.25 4.86
CA THR A 83 -8.42 -10.75 6.18
C THR A 83 -9.59 -11.30 6.98
N SER A 84 -10.79 -10.73 6.85
CA SER A 84 -12.02 -11.24 7.44
C SER A 84 -12.43 -12.59 6.82
N GLN A 85 -12.44 -12.69 5.50
CA GLN A 85 -12.78 -13.93 4.79
C GLN A 85 -11.83 -15.07 5.10
N LEU A 86 -10.54 -14.76 5.32
CA LEU A 86 -9.52 -15.73 5.72
C LEU A 86 -9.54 -16.06 7.22
N GLY A 87 -10.34 -15.36 8.03
CA GLY A 87 -10.46 -15.60 9.47
C GLY A 87 -9.18 -15.27 10.24
N ILE A 88 -8.40 -14.27 9.79
CA ILE A 88 -7.08 -13.96 10.35
C ILE A 88 -7.05 -12.65 11.16
N GLN A 89 -8.18 -12.02 11.39
CA GLN A 89 -8.29 -10.82 12.21
C GLN A 89 -8.38 -11.14 13.72
N PRO A 90 -7.80 -10.30 14.61
CA PRO A 90 -6.92 -9.20 14.29
C PRO A 90 -5.54 -9.69 13.86
N CYS A 91 -4.89 -8.96 12.94
CA CYS A 91 -3.56 -9.29 12.46
C CYS A 91 -2.63 -8.06 12.47
N ILE A 92 -1.33 -8.30 12.36
CA ILE A 92 -0.36 -7.25 12.11
C ILE A 92 -0.51 -6.85 10.63
N VAL A 93 -0.47 -5.55 10.33
CA VAL A 93 -0.56 -5.04 8.96
C VAL A 93 0.67 -4.22 8.63
N GLY A 94 1.21 -4.38 7.43
CA GLY A 94 2.41 -3.64 7.07
C GLY A 94 2.53 -3.35 5.58
N GLY A 95 3.56 -2.58 5.25
CA GLY A 95 3.90 -2.25 3.87
C GLY A 95 4.76 -1.01 3.74
N GLY A 96 5.30 -0.81 2.54
CA GLY A 96 6.09 0.37 2.19
C GLY A 96 5.41 1.24 1.15
N SER A 97 5.64 2.55 1.20
CA SER A 97 5.10 3.49 0.22
C SER A 97 3.56 3.40 0.13
N SER A 98 2.98 3.07 -1.01
CA SER A 98 1.54 2.83 -1.15
C SER A 98 1.03 1.72 -0.23
N GLY A 99 1.86 0.71 0.08
CA GLY A 99 1.54 -0.32 1.07
C GLY A 99 1.48 0.23 2.49
N CYS A 100 2.35 1.19 2.85
CA CYS A 100 2.28 1.91 4.11
C CYS A 100 0.96 2.67 4.23
N ARG A 101 0.56 3.42 3.19
CA ARG A 101 -0.72 4.13 3.16
C ARG A 101 -1.89 3.17 3.35
N THR A 102 -1.88 2.03 2.65
CA THR A 102 -2.90 0.99 2.80
C THR A 102 -2.98 0.48 4.24
N ALA A 103 -1.84 0.18 4.88
CA ALA A 103 -1.79 -0.33 6.25
C ALA A 103 -2.30 0.67 7.29
N VAL A 104 -1.91 1.95 7.15
CA VAL A 104 -2.34 3.01 8.07
C VAL A 104 -3.82 3.30 7.91
N VAL A 105 -4.33 3.45 6.68
CA VAL A 105 -5.75 3.68 6.42
C VAL A 105 -6.60 2.48 6.86
N TYR A 106 -6.09 1.25 6.72
CA TYR A 106 -6.71 0.05 7.30
C TYR A 106 -6.86 0.18 8.83
N ALA A 107 -5.79 0.59 9.53
CA ALA A 107 -5.84 0.74 10.98
C ALA A 107 -6.80 1.85 11.45
N ILE A 108 -6.90 2.94 10.69
CA ILE A 108 -7.84 4.03 10.95
C ILE A 108 -9.29 3.57 10.78
N ARG A 109 -9.61 2.91 9.67
CA ARG A 109 -10.96 2.51 9.31
C ARG A 109 -11.44 1.25 10.04
N HIS A 110 -10.52 0.34 10.36
CA HIS A 110 -10.82 -0.99 10.88
C HIS A 110 -10.00 -1.32 12.14
N ALA A 111 -9.97 -0.39 13.11
CA ALA A 111 -9.11 -0.44 14.30
C ALA A 111 -9.19 -1.76 15.10
N LYS A 112 -10.33 -2.47 15.08
CA LYS A 112 -10.50 -3.74 15.79
C LYS A 112 -9.88 -4.94 15.05
N ALA A 113 -9.54 -4.76 13.79
CA ALA A 113 -8.97 -5.82 12.94
C ALA A 113 -7.44 -5.79 12.86
N VAL A 114 -6.79 -4.83 13.56
CA VAL A 114 -5.35 -4.66 13.57
C VAL A 114 -4.79 -4.84 14.98
N SER A 115 -3.65 -5.54 15.10
CA SER A 115 -2.92 -5.75 16.34
C SER A 115 -1.60 -4.98 16.42
N GLY A 116 -1.08 -4.48 15.30
CA GLY A 116 0.13 -3.68 15.19
C GLY A 116 0.44 -3.29 13.76
N LEU A 117 1.29 -2.29 13.57
CA LEU A 117 1.71 -1.81 12.26
C LEU A 117 3.23 -1.95 12.08
N LEU A 118 3.62 -2.40 10.88
CA LEU A 118 5.01 -2.46 10.41
C LEU A 118 5.11 -1.67 9.11
N ILE A 119 5.60 -0.43 9.16
CA ILE A 119 5.54 0.48 8.02
C ILE A 119 6.91 1.06 7.66
N TRP A 120 7.13 1.26 6.36
CA TRP A 120 8.37 1.84 5.85
C TRP A 120 8.10 2.72 4.62
N ARG A 121 9.06 3.60 4.30
CA ARG A 121 8.93 4.53 3.17
C ARG A 121 7.62 5.31 3.23
N ILE A 122 7.42 6.05 4.33
CA ILE A 122 6.21 6.85 4.52
C ILE A 122 6.15 7.93 3.44
N THR A 123 5.04 7.98 2.72
CA THR A 123 4.81 8.95 1.64
C THR A 123 4.08 10.17 2.20
N GLY A 124 4.72 11.33 2.18
CA GLY A 124 4.14 12.58 2.68
C GLY A 124 4.83 13.81 2.14
N GLY A 125 4.20 14.97 2.35
CA GLY A 125 4.68 16.27 1.90
C GLY A 125 4.24 16.65 0.49
N ALA A 126 4.32 17.96 0.20
CA ALA A 126 3.78 18.54 -1.03
C ALA A 126 4.43 17.98 -2.30
N TYR A 127 5.74 17.75 -2.28
CA TYR A 127 6.44 17.19 -3.44
C TYR A 127 5.89 15.80 -3.81
N ALA A 128 5.83 14.89 -2.85
CA ALA A 128 5.33 13.53 -3.07
C ALA A 128 3.85 13.55 -3.50
N ALA A 129 3.03 14.40 -2.90
CA ALA A 129 1.61 14.51 -3.25
C ALA A 129 1.39 14.97 -4.70
N LEU A 130 2.15 15.98 -5.15
CA LEU A 130 2.04 16.50 -6.51
C LEU A 130 2.65 15.53 -7.53
N SER A 131 3.89 15.08 -7.32
CA SER A 131 4.60 14.21 -8.25
C SER A 131 3.86 12.89 -8.46
N LEU A 132 3.49 12.18 -7.38
CA LEU A 132 2.77 10.92 -7.47
C LEU A 132 1.30 11.10 -7.91
N GLY A 133 0.66 12.23 -7.56
CA GLY A 133 -0.68 12.54 -8.06
C GLY A 133 -0.70 12.68 -9.58
N VAL A 134 0.30 13.33 -10.16
CA VAL A 134 0.46 13.41 -11.61
C VAL A 134 0.77 12.03 -12.21
N GLU A 135 1.74 11.32 -11.67
CA GLU A 135 2.18 9.99 -12.15
C GLU A 135 1.02 8.96 -12.16
N TYR A 136 0.21 8.94 -11.09
CA TYR A 136 -0.80 7.90 -10.94
C TYR A 136 -2.12 8.20 -11.67
N TYR A 137 -2.40 9.45 -12.02
CA TYR A 137 -3.74 9.79 -12.50
C TYR A 137 -3.77 10.63 -13.77
N SER A 138 -2.84 11.57 -13.95
CA SER A 138 -2.98 12.62 -14.97
C SER A 138 -2.92 12.07 -16.40
N GLU A 139 -2.05 11.11 -16.67
CA GLU A 139 -1.97 10.45 -17.98
C GLU A 139 -3.30 9.76 -18.34
N TYR A 140 -3.87 9.02 -17.39
CA TYR A 140 -5.09 8.25 -17.64
C TYR A 140 -6.33 9.14 -17.82
N ILE A 141 -6.38 10.27 -17.10
CA ILE A 141 -7.42 11.29 -17.32
C ILE A 141 -7.36 11.80 -18.76
N LYS A 142 -6.17 12.12 -19.25
CA LYS A 142 -5.94 12.62 -20.60
C LYS A 142 -6.28 11.55 -21.66
N GLU A 143 -5.74 10.35 -21.53
CA GLU A 143 -5.92 9.28 -22.51
C GLU A 143 -7.38 8.83 -22.61
N ALA A 144 -8.08 8.70 -21.47
CA ALA A 144 -9.51 8.38 -21.48
C ALA A 144 -10.35 9.51 -22.11
N GLY A 145 -9.98 10.78 -21.88
CA GLY A 145 -10.68 11.93 -22.46
C GLY A 145 -10.49 12.07 -23.97
N LEU A 146 -9.37 11.60 -24.53
CA LEU A 146 -9.06 11.72 -25.96
C LEU A 146 -9.45 10.48 -26.77
N GLY A 147 -9.23 9.29 -26.23
CA GLY A 147 -9.39 8.03 -26.96
C GLY A 147 -10.26 6.99 -26.25
N GLY A 148 -10.89 7.37 -25.13
CA GLY A 148 -11.77 6.47 -24.36
C GLY A 148 -11.03 5.29 -23.74
N MET A 149 -11.79 4.24 -23.40
CA MET A 149 -11.22 3.07 -22.72
C MET A 149 -10.26 2.26 -23.61
N ALA A 150 -10.38 2.36 -24.93
CA ALA A 150 -9.40 1.73 -25.83
C ALA A 150 -8.00 2.33 -25.65
N ALA A 151 -7.88 3.66 -25.56
CA ALA A 151 -6.60 4.33 -25.31
C ALA A 151 -6.04 3.96 -23.90
N ILE A 152 -6.90 3.82 -22.91
CA ILE A 152 -6.49 3.35 -21.57
C ILE A 152 -5.85 1.96 -21.64
N CYS A 153 -6.42 1.03 -22.41
CA CYS A 153 -5.88 -0.33 -22.54
C CYS A 153 -4.48 -0.34 -23.19
N GLU A 154 -4.12 0.67 -23.98
CA GLU A 154 -2.82 0.79 -24.64
C GLU A 154 -1.74 1.47 -23.76
N THR A 155 -2.11 2.13 -22.65
CA THR A 155 -1.12 2.72 -21.73
C THR A 155 -0.24 1.64 -21.12
N GLU A 156 1.00 1.97 -20.80
CA GLU A 156 1.97 1.02 -20.27
C GLU A 156 1.41 0.28 -19.05
N PHE A 157 0.88 0.99 -18.08
CA PHE A 157 0.33 0.43 -16.85
C PHE A 157 -0.83 -0.53 -17.10
N PHE A 158 -1.86 -0.10 -17.84
CA PHE A 158 -3.05 -0.96 -18.02
C PHE A 158 -2.79 -2.11 -19.00
N SER A 159 -1.94 -1.93 -20.00
CA SER A 159 -1.53 -3.02 -20.90
C SER A 159 -0.79 -4.12 -20.15
N GLU A 160 0.04 -3.76 -19.15
CA GLU A 160 0.69 -4.72 -18.27
C GLU A 160 -0.34 -5.47 -17.41
N ARG A 161 -1.32 -4.78 -16.83
CA ARG A 161 -2.41 -5.41 -16.05
C ARG A 161 -3.27 -6.35 -16.90
N ILE A 162 -3.45 -6.03 -18.16
CA ILE A 162 -4.15 -6.91 -19.11
C ILE A 162 -3.30 -8.17 -19.41
N ARG A 163 -1.99 -8.03 -19.58
CA ARG A 163 -1.09 -9.19 -19.78
C ARG A 163 -1.07 -10.13 -18.58
N GLU A 164 -1.07 -9.58 -17.36
CA GLU A 164 -1.08 -10.36 -16.13
C GLU A 164 -2.45 -11.02 -15.84
N ASN A 165 -3.53 -10.35 -16.21
CA ASN A 165 -4.89 -10.82 -16.07
C ASN A 165 -5.74 -10.41 -17.29
N PRO A 166 -5.89 -11.29 -18.30
CA PRO A 166 -6.62 -10.96 -19.54
C PRO A 166 -8.09 -10.53 -19.35
N ARG A 167 -8.72 -10.86 -18.22
CA ARG A 167 -10.07 -10.38 -17.89
C ARG A 167 -10.14 -8.85 -17.77
N ASN A 168 -9.03 -8.22 -17.45
CA ASN A 168 -8.96 -6.77 -17.28
C ASN A 168 -9.25 -6.01 -18.58
N LEU A 169 -9.03 -6.62 -19.76
CA LEU A 169 -9.41 -6.03 -21.04
C LEU A 169 -10.93 -5.85 -21.12
N GLU A 170 -11.69 -6.91 -20.82
CA GLU A 170 -13.15 -6.85 -20.84
C GLU A 170 -13.69 -5.86 -19.79
N ILE A 171 -13.14 -5.91 -18.59
CA ILE A 171 -13.52 -5.00 -17.49
C ILE A 171 -13.32 -3.53 -17.90
N LEU A 172 -12.17 -3.19 -18.46
CA LEU A 172 -11.87 -1.83 -18.91
C LEU A 172 -12.77 -1.40 -20.07
N MET A 173 -12.94 -2.25 -21.07
CA MET A 173 -13.74 -1.91 -22.29
C MET A 173 -15.24 -1.74 -22.00
N GLN A 174 -15.73 -2.26 -20.89
CA GLN A 174 -17.12 -2.07 -20.43
C GLN A 174 -17.33 -0.80 -19.61
N MET A 175 -16.25 -0.11 -19.20
CA MET A 175 -16.38 1.12 -18.40
C MET A 175 -16.82 2.30 -19.28
N ASP A 176 -17.65 3.16 -18.70
CA ASP A 176 -17.92 4.49 -19.28
C ASP A 176 -16.68 5.36 -19.11
N PRO A 177 -16.10 5.92 -20.21
CA PRO A 177 -14.94 6.80 -20.14
C PRO A 177 -15.17 8.05 -19.27
N ALA A 178 -16.38 8.60 -19.28
CA ALA A 178 -16.69 9.78 -18.46
C ALA A 178 -16.68 9.44 -16.96
N PHE A 179 -17.24 8.29 -16.57
CA PHE A 179 -17.17 7.77 -15.22
C PHE A 179 -15.72 7.49 -14.81
N PHE A 180 -14.93 6.84 -15.67
CA PHE A 180 -13.52 6.58 -15.39
C PHE A 180 -12.75 7.89 -15.11
N VAL A 181 -12.91 8.90 -15.97
CA VAL A 181 -12.27 10.22 -15.80
C VAL A 181 -12.72 10.87 -14.49
N GLU A 182 -14.01 10.86 -14.18
CA GLU A 182 -14.54 11.41 -12.93
C GLU A 182 -13.85 10.80 -11.71
N ILE A 183 -13.71 9.47 -11.67
CA ILE A 183 -13.08 8.78 -10.54
C ILE A 183 -11.58 9.07 -10.46
N MET A 184 -10.87 9.07 -11.60
CA MET A 184 -9.44 9.41 -11.63
C MET A 184 -9.18 10.85 -11.14
N VAL A 185 -10.01 11.81 -11.55
CA VAL A 185 -9.94 13.20 -11.06
C VAL A 185 -10.21 13.25 -9.56
N ARG A 186 -11.23 12.57 -9.08
CA ARG A 186 -11.57 12.52 -7.65
C ARG A 186 -10.42 11.96 -6.82
N TRP A 187 -9.82 10.84 -7.24
CA TRP A 187 -8.70 10.21 -6.55
C TRP A 187 -7.43 11.08 -6.61
N MET A 188 -7.18 11.74 -7.73
CA MET A 188 -6.08 12.72 -7.84
C MET A 188 -6.27 13.89 -6.87
N CYS A 189 -7.47 14.46 -6.81
CA CYS A 189 -7.78 15.56 -5.89
C CYS A 189 -7.62 15.14 -4.43
N ALA A 190 -8.13 13.96 -4.04
CA ALA A 190 -7.95 13.42 -2.70
C ALA A 190 -6.46 13.24 -2.37
N PHE A 191 -5.66 12.74 -3.31
CA PHE A 191 -4.22 12.53 -3.13
C PHE A 191 -3.47 13.85 -2.92
N VAL A 192 -3.77 14.87 -3.73
CA VAL A 192 -3.10 16.17 -3.69
C VAL A 192 -3.58 17.02 -2.51
N SER A 193 -4.83 16.86 -2.06
CA SER A 193 -5.35 17.60 -0.89
C SER A 193 -4.57 17.31 0.39
N ASP A 194 -3.93 16.14 0.48
CA ASP A 194 -3.15 15.72 1.64
C ASP A 194 -1.69 16.22 1.61
N ALA A 195 -1.36 17.15 0.71
CA ALA A 195 0.00 17.68 0.54
C ALA A 195 0.62 18.29 1.82
N ASN A 196 -0.22 18.78 2.72
CA ASN A 196 0.21 19.35 4.00
C ASN A 196 -0.03 18.41 5.20
N GLU A 197 -0.57 17.22 4.96
CA GLU A 197 -0.76 16.21 6.00
C GLU A 197 0.56 15.46 6.27
N PRO A 198 0.73 14.89 7.46
CA PRO A 198 1.92 14.13 7.82
C PRO A 198 2.17 12.94 6.88
N MET A 199 1.09 12.38 6.33
CA MET A 199 1.11 11.29 5.38
C MET A 199 -0.04 11.45 4.38
N ILE A 200 0.18 11.13 3.11
CA ILE A 200 -0.89 11.07 2.11
C ILE A 200 -1.85 9.94 2.47
N GLY A 201 -3.13 10.27 2.62
CA GLY A 201 -4.22 9.36 2.96
C GLY A 201 -4.60 9.36 4.44
N ALA A 202 -3.94 10.18 5.30
CA ALA A 202 -4.31 10.28 6.71
C ALA A 202 -3.94 11.64 7.31
N SER A 203 -4.91 12.29 7.96
CA SER A 203 -4.69 13.53 8.70
C SER A 203 -3.97 13.30 10.04
N ALA A 204 -3.41 14.37 10.60
CA ALA A 204 -2.77 14.32 11.92
C ALA A 204 -3.73 13.80 13.01
N ASP A 205 -5.00 14.23 13.00
CA ASP A 205 -6.02 13.79 13.95
C ASP A 205 -6.32 12.28 13.82
N GLN A 206 -6.41 11.78 12.59
CA GLN A 206 -6.62 10.36 12.32
C GLN A 206 -5.45 9.51 12.81
N LEU A 207 -4.22 9.95 12.56
CA LEU A 207 -2.99 9.29 13.03
C LEU A 207 -2.93 9.25 14.56
N GLY A 208 -3.26 10.33 15.26
CA GLY A 208 -3.31 10.41 16.72
C GLY A 208 -4.33 9.46 17.37
N ASN A 209 -5.29 8.96 16.60
CA ASN A 209 -6.28 7.99 17.07
C ASN A 209 -5.85 6.52 16.91
N ILE A 210 -4.72 6.22 16.26
CA ILE A 210 -4.16 4.87 16.19
C ILE A 210 -3.64 4.48 17.58
N LYS A 211 -4.11 3.34 18.12
CA LYS A 211 -3.81 2.88 19.48
C LYS A 211 -2.96 1.61 19.53
N VAL A 212 -2.70 1.01 18.39
CA VAL A 212 -1.85 -0.18 18.30
C VAL A 212 -0.38 0.21 18.19
N PRO A 213 0.55 -0.66 18.62
CA PRO A 213 1.98 -0.41 18.45
C PRO A 213 2.38 -0.27 16.99
N VAL A 214 3.25 0.69 16.68
CA VAL A 214 3.71 0.98 15.31
C VAL A 214 5.23 0.95 15.24
N LEU A 215 5.79 0.10 14.38
CA LEU A 215 7.21 0.14 14.02
C LEU A 215 7.36 0.84 12.67
N MET A 216 8.27 1.81 12.61
CA MET A 216 8.51 2.62 11.41
C MET A 216 9.98 2.58 10.99
N PHE A 217 10.19 2.51 9.66
CA PHE A 217 11.50 2.72 9.04
C PHE A 217 11.41 3.91 8.09
N CYS A 218 12.30 4.90 8.28
CA CYS A 218 12.31 6.10 7.45
C CYS A 218 12.63 5.77 5.99
N GLY A 219 12.02 6.53 5.10
CA GLY A 219 12.45 6.63 3.70
C GLY A 219 13.73 7.46 3.57
N ASN A 220 14.28 7.50 2.35
CA ASN A 220 15.54 8.19 2.06
C ASN A 220 15.55 8.85 0.67
N ASP A 221 14.39 9.11 0.08
CA ASP A 221 14.24 9.72 -1.24
C ASP A 221 13.17 10.82 -1.23
N ARG A 222 12.97 11.52 -2.36
CA ARG A 222 12.05 12.67 -2.41
C ARG A 222 10.58 12.32 -2.18
N HIS A 223 10.12 11.13 -2.61
CA HIS A 223 8.76 10.67 -2.35
C HIS A 223 8.55 10.17 -0.91
N HIS A 224 9.64 9.73 -0.27
CA HIS A 224 9.65 9.15 1.08
C HIS A 224 10.67 9.89 1.95
N ALA A 225 10.50 11.19 2.04
CA ALA A 225 11.42 12.04 2.82
C ALA A 225 11.41 11.64 4.31
N PRO A 226 12.59 11.60 4.96
CA PRO A 226 12.68 11.25 6.39
C PRO A 226 11.78 12.11 7.28
N GLU A 227 11.55 13.37 6.89
CA GLU A 227 10.72 14.33 7.62
C GLU A 227 9.27 13.85 7.78
N ALA A 228 8.72 13.14 6.79
CA ALA A 228 7.38 12.56 6.87
C ALA A 228 7.31 11.51 7.99
N CYS A 229 8.31 10.62 8.05
CA CYS A 229 8.41 9.61 9.09
C CYS A 229 8.60 10.22 10.48
N ILE A 230 9.54 11.18 10.62
CA ILE A 230 9.80 11.91 11.86
C ILE A 230 8.57 12.71 12.30
N GLY A 231 7.86 13.34 11.36
CA GLY A 231 6.61 14.05 11.64
C GLY A 231 5.54 13.11 12.20
N MET A 232 5.34 11.97 11.54
CA MET A 232 4.37 10.96 11.94
C MET A 232 4.70 10.34 13.31
N SER A 233 5.98 10.11 13.64
CA SER A 233 6.40 9.57 14.93
C SER A 233 6.06 10.46 16.13
N LYS A 234 5.93 11.77 15.92
CA LYS A 234 5.55 12.73 16.96
C LYS A 234 4.05 12.76 17.22
N ILE A 235 3.25 12.22 16.30
CA ILE A 235 1.78 12.22 16.36
C ILE A 235 1.27 10.89 16.91
N LEU A 236 1.87 9.78 16.49
CA LEU A 236 1.51 8.44 16.93
C LEU A 236 1.83 8.26 18.43
N ALA A 237 0.83 7.84 19.21
CA ALA A 237 0.96 7.71 20.66
C ALA A 237 1.90 6.58 21.07
N ASP A 238 2.02 5.52 20.26
CA ASP A 238 2.80 4.32 20.53
C ASP A 238 3.56 3.90 19.27
N SER A 239 4.73 4.53 19.04
CA SER A 239 5.54 4.26 17.87
C SER A 239 7.03 4.13 18.20
N GLU A 240 7.71 3.27 17.45
CA GLU A 240 9.15 3.12 17.45
C GLU A 240 9.69 3.42 16.05
N LEU A 241 10.69 4.29 16.00
CA LEU A 241 11.37 4.70 14.77
C LEU A 241 12.74 4.03 14.71
N VAL A 242 13.00 3.31 13.62
CA VAL A 242 14.29 2.69 13.34
C VAL A 242 14.96 3.42 12.18
N ASP A 243 16.16 3.93 12.43
CA ASP A 243 17.03 4.47 11.38
C ASP A 243 17.81 3.32 10.72
N LEU A 244 17.70 3.22 9.41
CA LEU A 244 18.44 2.24 8.61
C LEU A 244 19.87 2.69 8.28
N GLY A 245 20.25 3.92 8.63
CA GLY A 245 21.56 4.49 8.31
C GLY A 245 21.81 4.69 6.81
N MET A 246 20.76 4.67 6.00
CA MET A 246 20.87 4.87 4.55
C MET A 246 21.11 6.35 4.22
N PRO A 247 22.02 6.67 3.31
CA PRO A 247 22.19 8.05 2.86
C PRO A 247 20.93 8.53 2.12
N LEU A 248 20.70 9.86 2.15
CA LEU A 248 19.67 10.50 1.34
C LEU A 248 19.97 10.28 -0.14
N PHE A 249 18.96 9.89 -0.88
CA PHE A 249 19.04 9.65 -2.31
C PHE A 249 18.36 10.80 -3.06
N ASP A 250 19.13 11.52 -3.88
CA ASP A 250 18.63 12.69 -4.61
C ASP A 250 17.88 12.29 -5.89
N ALA A 251 16.80 11.53 -5.73
CA ALA A 251 15.86 11.16 -6.78
C ALA A 251 14.46 10.98 -6.19
N ASP A 252 13.49 10.84 -7.06
CA ASP A 252 12.08 10.66 -6.67
C ASP A 252 11.87 9.37 -5.88
N ALA A 253 12.53 8.30 -6.29
CA ALA A 253 12.55 7.04 -5.56
C ALA A 253 13.96 6.42 -5.57
N ALA A 254 14.42 5.97 -4.41
CA ALA A 254 15.66 5.20 -4.30
C ALA A 254 15.53 3.84 -5.02
N PRO A 255 16.61 3.34 -5.65
CA PRO A 255 16.61 2.03 -6.29
C PRO A 255 16.13 0.93 -5.35
N PRO A 256 15.30 -0.02 -5.85
CA PRO A 256 14.79 -1.13 -5.02
C PRO A 256 15.89 -1.94 -4.34
N GLU A 257 17.04 -2.10 -4.98
CA GLU A 257 18.18 -2.88 -4.50
C GLU A 257 18.72 -2.36 -3.17
N LEU A 258 18.75 -1.03 -2.97
CA LEU A 258 19.19 -0.42 -1.71
C LEU A 258 18.27 -0.81 -0.54
N TRP A 259 16.98 -0.97 -0.79
CA TRP A 259 16.01 -1.41 0.20
C TRP A 259 16.07 -2.93 0.39
N GLU A 260 16.33 -3.67 -0.67
CA GLU A 260 16.48 -5.13 -0.60
C GLU A 260 17.65 -5.54 0.29
N GLU A 261 18.77 -4.81 0.25
CA GLU A 261 19.91 -5.00 1.14
C GLU A 261 19.57 -4.80 2.62
N GLN A 262 18.55 -3.99 2.93
CA GLN A 262 18.10 -3.73 4.30
C GLN A 262 17.10 -4.78 4.82
N VAL A 263 16.53 -5.62 3.97
CA VAL A 263 15.47 -6.56 4.35
C VAL A 263 15.86 -7.45 5.54
N PRO A 264 17.08 -8.06 5.62
CA PRO A 264 17.44 -8.88 6.78
C PRO A 264 17.40 -8.08 8.10
N PHE A 265 17.97 -6.88 8.11
CA PHE A 265 17.96 -6.01 9.30
C PHE A 265 16.55 -5.55 9.68
N MET A 266 15.74 -5.14 8.69
CA MET A 266 14.34 -4.77 8.91
C MET A 266 13.53 -5.91 9.51
N VAL A 267 13.72 -7.13 9.01
CA VAL A 267 13.03 -8.33 9.50
C VAL A 267 13.43 -8.66 10.94
N ASP A 268 14.71 -8.54 11.28
CA ASP A 268 15.17 -8.72 12.66
C ASP A 268 14.52 -7.70 13.61
N LYS A 269 14.46 -6.42 13.21
CA LYS A 269 13.78 -5.37 13.99
C LYS A 269 12.27 -5.60 14.09
N CYS A 270 11.63 -6.04 13.03
CA CYS A 270 10.22 -6.44 13.07
C CYS A 270 9.99 -7.59 14.06
N HIS A 271 10.85 -8.62 14.02
CA HIS A 271 10.75 -9.75 14.93
C HIS A 271 10.92 -9.32 16.40
N GLU A 272 11.98 -8.58 16.72
CA GLU A 272 12.21 -8.01 18.06
C GLU A 272 11.01 -7.19 18.56
N PHE A 273 10.47 -6.33 17.71
CA PHE A 273 9.32 -5.50 18.03
C PHE A 273 8.06 -6.32 18.29
N ILE A 274 7.73 -7.26 17.41
CA ILE A 274 6.55 -8.12 17.55
C ILE A 274 6.62 -8.93 18.85
N GLN A 275 7.77 -9.55 19.15
CA GLN A 275 7.94 -10.34 20.36
C GLN A 275 7.78 -9.51 21.63
N ARG A 276 8.20 -8.26 21.61
CA ARG A 276 8.20 -7.38 22.79
C ARG A 276 6.89 -6.61 22.98
N ARG A 277 6.17 -6.28 21.88
CA ARG A 277 5.07 -5.32 21.93
C ARG A 277 3.70 -5.87 21.52
N ILE A 278 3.66 -7.00 20.84
CA ILE A 278 2.40 -7.52 20.26
C ILE A 278 2.08 -8.91 20.83
N ILE A 279 3.09 -9.75 21.04
CA ILE A 279 2.92 -11.10 21.59
C ILE A 279 3.35 -11.04 23.07
N VAL A 280 2.50 -10.53 23.92
CA VAL A 280 2.71 -10.50 25.38
C VAL A 280 1.77 -11.48 26.05
#